data_1804ca3bb4fb59aa82adc66c9b1df820
#
_entry.id   1804ca3bb4fb59aa82adc66c9b1df820
#
_cell.length_a   1.000
_cell.length_b   1.000
_cell.length_c   1.000
_cell.angle_alpha   90.00
_cell.angle_beta   90.00
_cell.angle_gamma   90.00
#
_symmetry.space_group_name_H-M   'P 1'
#
loop_
_entity.id
_entity.type
_entity.pdbx_description
1 polymer ?
#
loop_
_entity_poly.entity_id
_entity_poly.type
_entity_poly.pdbx_seq_one_letter_code
_entity_poly.pdbx_strand_id
1 'polypeptide(L)'
;MPALSAALAGVLIVGATAPSSALCMLCNASVRLDSGLAQCFADRSGDELKTLAASGKDFVIVDLGDCTTRGGLPTGQSSPVPLDTAFAIDADGLKCLTDQIAAVDEAKLTPSHLFDLAKDCPAP
;
A
#
# COMPACT_ATOMS: atom_id res chain seq x y z
N MET A 1 0.27 11.10 -67.32
CA MET A 1 -0.22 10.06 -66.41
C MET A 1 -0.01 10.52 -64.99
N PRO A 2 -1.06 10.89 -64.29
CA PRO A 2 -0.88 11.30 -62.91
C PRO A 2 -0.59 10.08 -62.07
N ALA A 3 0.50 10.13 -61.34
CA ALA A 3 0.81 9.12 -60.36
C ALA A 3 -0.03 9.40 -59.08
N LEU A 4 -0.91 8.50 -58.78
CA LEU A 4 -1.67 8.53 -57.53
C LEU A 4 -0.76 8.04 -56.41
N SER A 5 -0.19 8.98 -55.67
CA SER A 5 0.49 8.67 -54.40
C SER A 5 -0.57 8.54 -53.33
N ALA A 6 -0.91 7.34 -53.01
CA ALA A 6 -1.73 7.05 -51.85
C ALA A 6 -0.85 7.20 -50.59
N ALA A 7 -1.00 8.29 -49.88
CA ALA A 7 -0.39 8.45 -48.58
C ALA A 7 -1.22 7.64 -47.55
N LEU A 8 -0.70 6.51 -47.18
CA LEU A 8 -1.23 5.75 -46.04
C LEU A 8 -0.81 6.49 -44.76
N ALA A 9 -1.72 7.25 -44.20
CA ALA A 9 -1.57 7.79 -42.87
C ALA A 9 -1.77 6.65 -41.88
N GLY A 10 -0.68 6.14 -41.37
CA GLY A 10 -0.73 5.16 -40.27
C GLY A 10 -1.20 5.84 -39.00
N VAL A 11 -2.38 5.51 -38.55
CA VAL A 11 -2.85 5.94 -37.22
C VAL A 11 -2.15 5.09 -36.19
N LEU A 12 -1.16 5.65 -35.52
CA LEU A 12 -0.56 5.05 -34.36
C LEU A 12 -1.53 5.25 -33.20
N ILE A 13 -2.31 4.21 -32.88
CA ILE A 13 -3.11 4.18 -31.66
C ILE A 13 -2.14 3.85 -30.54
N VAL A 14 -1.69 4.88 -29.84
CA VAL A 14 -0.97 4.69 -28.59
C VAL A 14 -2.03 4.34 -27.53
N GLY A 15 -2.20 3.05 -27.29
CA GLY A 15 -3.05 2.60 -26.20
C GLY A 15 -2.43 3.04 -24.88
N ALA A 16 -3.04 4.00 -24.19
CA ALA A 16 -2.68 4.33 -22.83
C ALA A 16 -3.13 3.15 -21.94
N THR A 17 -2.18 2.34 -21.50
CA THR A 17 -2.44 1.34 -20.48
C THR A 17 -2.58 2.04 -19.14
N ALA A 18 -3.79 2.07 -18.59
CA ALA A 18 -3.99 2.54 -17.23
C ALA A 18 -3.21 1.64 -16.26
N PRO A 19 -2.47 2.19 -15.27
CA PRO A 19 -1.76 1.38 -14.30
C PRO A 19 -2.75 0.51 -13.53
N SER A 20 -2.51 -0.80 -13.54
CA SER A 20 -3.37 -1.79 -12.90
C SER A 20 -3.46 -1.64 -11.37
N SER A 21 -2.53 -0.90 -10.77
CA SER A 21 -2.51 -0.59 -9.33
C SER A 21 -3.76 0.17 -8.85
N ALA A 22 -4.47 0.88 -9.74
CA ALA A 22 -5.70 1.57 -9.42
C ALA A 22 -6.87 0.61 -9.10
N LEU A 23 -6.70 -0.69 -9.32
CA LEU A 23 -7.76 -1.69 -9.31
C LEU A 23 -7.61 -2.74 -8.22
N CYS A 24 -6.87 -2.48 -7.15
CA CYS A 24 -6.80 -3.41 -6.02
C CYS A 24 -8.08 -3.31 -5.20
N MET A 25 -9.11 -4.04 -5.62
CA MET A 25 -10.44 -4.03 -4.97
C MET A 25 -10.43 -4.70 -3.60
N LEU A 26 -9.45 -5.57 -3.34
CA LEU A 26 -9.30 -6.27 -2.07
C LEU A 26 -8.38 -5.54 -1.09
N CYS A 27 -7.71 -4.47 -1.53
CA CYS A 27 -6.82 -3.70 -0.68
C CYS A 27 -7.61 -2.87 0.34
N ASN A 28 -7.09 -2.77 1.54
CA ASN A 28 -7.66 -1.92 2.56
C ASN A 28 -7.58 -0.45 2.15
N ALA A 29 -8.70 0.27 2.27
CA ALA A 29 -8.75 1.70 2.01
C ALA A 29 -8.08 2.51 3.13
N SER A 30 -8.08 1.98 4.34
CA SER A 30 -7.46 2.59 5.51
C SER A 30 -6.90 1.53 6.44
N VAL A 31 -5.90 1.91 7.22
CA VAL A 31 -5.24 1.03 8.18
C VAL A 31 -5.02 1.80 9.48
N ARG A 32 -5.47 1.25 10.59
CA ARG A 32 -5.27 1.84 11.91
C ARG A 32 -4.18 1.11 12.66
N LEU A 33 -3.13 1.81 12.99
CA LEU A 33 -1.95 1.27 13.66
C LEU A 33 -1.61 2.09 14.90
N ASP A 34 -1.08 1.42 15.91
CA ASP A 34 -0.39 2.10 17.01
C ASP A 34 1.11 2.19 16.71
N SER A 35 1.85 2.77 17.65
CA SER A 35 3.30 2.93 17.53
C SER A 35 4.03 1.59 17.31
N GLY A 36 3.66 0.55 18.07
CA GLY A 36 4.27 -0.77 17.96
C GLY A 36 4.01 -1.45 16.62
N LEU A 37 2.77 -1.41 16.16
CA LEU A 37 2.39 -2.00 14.87
C LEU A 37 3.01 -1.22 13.70
N ALA A 38 3.02 0.10 13.78
CA ALA A 38 3.64 0.94 12.75
C ALA A 38 5.13 0.64 12.60
N GLN A 39 5.85 0.52 13.71
CA GLN A 39 7.27 0.17 13.70
C GLN A 39 7.50 -1.23 13.13
N CYS A 40 6.69 -2.19 13.55
CA CYS A 40 6.77 -3.56 13.05
C CYS A 40 6.50 -3.63 11.54
N PHE A 41 5.52 -2.90 11.06
CA PHE A 41 5.24 -2.79 9.62
C PHE A 41 6.43 -2.16 8.88
N ALA A 42 6.98 -1.06 9.39
CA ALA A 42 8.12 -0.39 8.76
C ALA A 42 9.33 -1.32 8.64
N ASP A 43 9.59 -2.14 9.66
CA ASP A 43 10.69 -3.10 9.65
C ASP A 43 10.49 -4.23 8.64
N ARG A 44 9.25 -4.58 8.33
CA ARG A 44 8.89 -5.68 7.42
C ARG A 44 8.58 -5.24 5.99
N SER A 45 8.33 -3.96 5.76
CA SER A 45 7.81 -3.47 4.48
C SER A 45 8.71 -3.82 3.29
N GLY A 46 10.02 -3.78 3.47
CA GLY A 46 10.98 -4.16 2.43
C GLY A 46 10.85 -5.63 2.01
N ASP A 47 10.72 -6.53 2.99
CA ASP A 47 10.56 -7.96 2.72
C ASP A 47 9.20 -8.27 2.10
N GLU A 48 8.15 -7.62 2.56
CA GLU A 48 6.81 -7.75 1.98
C GLU A 48 6.78 -7.29 0.53
N LEU A 49 7.47 -6.20 0.22
CA LEU A 49 7.58 -5.69 -1.15
C LEU A 49 8.32 -6.68 -2.06
N LYS A 50 9.40 -7.29 -1.57
CA LYS A 50 10.14 -8.33 -2.31
C LYS A 50 9.28 -9.57 -2.54
N THR A 51 8.56 -10.01 -1.54
CA THR A 51 7.66 -11.15 -1.62
C THR A 51 6.57 -10.89 -2.66
N LEU A 52 5.98 -9.71 -2.64
CA LEU A 52 4.97 -9.32 -3.61
C LEU A 52 5.52 -9.30 -5.03
N ALA A 53 6.69 -8.72 -5.25
CA ALA A 53 7.34 -8.70 -6.56
C ALA A 53 7.65 -10.10 -7.08
N ALA A 54 8.09 -11.00 -6.22
CA ALA A 54 8.42 -12.38 -6.60
C ALA A 54 7.17 -13.24 -6.87
N SER A 55 6.05 -12.92 -6.24
CA SER A 55 4.81 -13.71 -6.36
C SER A 55 4.04 -13.45 -7.66
N GLY A 56 4.26 -12.30 -8.30
CA GLY A 56 3.47 -11.87 -9.46
C GLY A 56 2.03 -11.50 -9.13
N LYS A 57 1.68 -11.40 -7.85
CA LYS A 57 0.33 -11.01 -7.40
C LYS A 57 0.19 -9.49 -7.34
N ASP A 58 -1.06 -9.03 -7.38
CA ASP A 58 -1.37 -7.59 -7.34
C ASP A 58 -1.30 -7.01 -5.93
N PHE A 59 -1.45 -7.84 -4.92
CA PHE A 59 -1.44 -7.42 -3.51
C PHE A 59 -0.90 -8.53 -2.61
N VAL A 60 -0.60 -8.16 -1.37
CA VAL A 60 -0.16 -9.07 -0.31
C VAL A 60 -1.02 -8.85 0.93
N ILE A 61 -1.21 -9.91 1.72
CA ILE A 61 -1.79 -9.79 3.05
C ILE A 61 -0.63 -9.62 4.04
N VAL A 62 -0.57 -8.46 4.67
CA VAL A 62 0.39 -8.18 5.74
C VAL A 62 -0.24 -8.63 7.05
N ASP A 63 0.44 -9.50 7.78
CA ASP A 63 -0.02 -9.99 9.09
C ASP A 63 0.96 -9.53 10.17
N LEU A 64 0.50 -8.62 11.02
CA LEU A 64 1.24 -8.06 12.13
C LEU A 64 0.83 -8.66 13.48
N GLY A 65 0.09 -9.77 13.46
CA GLY A 65 -0.43 -10.40 14.67
C GLY A 65 0.66 -10.81 15.67
N ASP A 66 1.81 -11.24 15.18
CA ASP A 66 2.96 -11.60 16.02
C ASP A 66 3.66 -10.38 16.63
N CYS A 67 3.46 -9.20 16.07
CA CYS A 67 4.01 -7.95 16.62
C CYS A 67 3.35 -7.55 17.94
N THR A 68 2.12 -7.98 18.16
CA THR A 68 1.34 -7.62 19.35
C THR A 68 1.84 -8.26 20.64
N THR A 69 2.68 -9.29 20.53
CA THR A 69 3.23 -10.03 21.67
C THR A 69 4.67 -9.69 21.99
N ARG A 70 5.23 -8.70 21.31
CA ARG A 70 6.62 -8.30 21.48
C ARG A 70 6.88 -7.79 22.88
N GLY A 71 7.79 -8.42 23.62
CA GLY A 71 8.09 -8.06 25.01
C GLY A 71 7.07 -8.58 26.01
N GLY A 72 6.16 -9.47 25.62
CA GLY A 72 5.16 -10.06 26.50
C GLY A 72 3.97 -9.17 26.82
N LEU A 73 3.92 -7.95 26.29
CA LEU A 73 2.79 -7.03 26.47
C LEU A 73 2.04 -6.91 25.16
N PRO A 74 0.72 -7.18 25.12
CA PRO A 74 -0.06 -6.95 23.92
C PRO A 74 -0.10 -5.46 23.60
N THR A 75 0.40 -5.11 22.41
CA THR A 75 0.24 -3.76 21.89
C THR A 75 -1.22 -3.56 21.49
N GLY A 76 -1.72 -2.35 21.56
CA GLY A 76 -3.08 -2.03 21.17
C GLY A 76 -4.13 -2.14 22.26
N GLN A 77 -3.81 -2.64 23.46
CA GLN A 77 -4.77 -2.65 24.58
C GLN A 77 -5.12 -1.26 25.06
N SER A 78 -4.29 -0.27 24.79
CA SER A 78 -4.54 1.11 25.15
C SER A 78 -5.43 1.85 24.13
N SER A 79 -5.71 1.24 22.98
CA SER A 79 -6.53 1.87 21.96
C SER A 79 -8.01 1.59 22.19
N PRO A 80 -8.86 2.64 22.24
CA PRO A 80 -10.32 2.45 22.34
C PRO A 80 -10.95 1.97 21.04
N VAL A 81 -10.21 1.98 19.94
CA VAL A 81 -10.65 1.56 18.61
C VAL A 81 -9.82 0.35 18.17
N PRO A 82 -10.45 -0.67 17.56
CA PRO A 82 -9.71 -1.84 17.08
C PRO A 82 -8.59 -1.46 16.11
N LEU A 83 -7.42 -2.09 16.31
CA LEU A 83 -6.27 -1.94 15.44
C LEU A 83 -6.30 -2.96 14.30
N ASP A 84 -5.75 -2.60 13.15
CA ASP A 84 -5.63 -3.48 12.01
C ASP A 84 -4.32 -4.27 12.11
N THR A 85 -4.42 -5.53 12.51
CA THR A 85 -3.27 -6.43 12.62
C THR A 85 -3.02 -7.24 11.35
N ALA A 86 -4.01 -7.31 10.47
CA ALA A 86 -3.88 -7.95 9.15
C ALA A 86 -4.63 -7.12 8.11
N PHE A 87 -4.00 -6.86 6.99
CA PHE A 87 -4.60 -6.06 5.93
C PHE A 87 -4.01 -6.38 4.58
N ALA A 88 -4.81 -6.19 3.53
CA ALA A 88 -4.38 -6.35 2.15
C ALA A 88 -3.86 -5.03 1.60
N ILE A 89 -2.71 -5.07 0.94
CA ILE A 89 -2.05 -3.86 0.42
C ILE A 89 -1.27 -4.19 -0.85
N ASP A 90 -1.26 -3.28 -1.81
CA ASP A 90 -0.47 -3.42 -3.03
C ASP A 90 0.93 -2.79 -2.88
N ALA A 91 1.75 -2.88 -3.93
CA ALA A 91 3.12 -2.36 -3.90
C ALA A 91 3.16 -0.85 -3.66
N ASP A 92 2.28 -0.09 -4.31
CA ASP A 92 2.22 1.35 -4.14
C ASP A 92 1.74 1.72 -2.73
N GLY A 93 0.78 0.98 -2.20
CA GLY A 93 0.31 1.13 -0.83
C GLY A 93 1.39 0.83 0.20
N LEU A 94 2.19 -0.21 0.00
CA LEU A 94 3.34 -0.54 0.86
C LEU A 94 4.32 0.61 0.97
N LYS A 95 4.70 1.18 -0.17
CA LYS A 95 5.62 2.32 -0.23
C LYS A 95 5.01 3.56 0.42
N CYS A 96 3.77 3.85 0.09
CA CYS A 96 3.07 5.02 0.61
C CYS A 96 2.88 4.92 2.13
N LEU A 97 2.43 3.79 2.64
CA LEU A 97 2.24 3.60 4.09
C LEU A 97 3.57 3.70 4.83
N THR A 98 4.66 3.15 4.28
CA THR A 98 5.99 3.29 4.85
C THR A 98 6.40 4.76 4.94
N ASP A 99 6.17 5.53 3.88
CA ASP A 99 6.48 6.96 3.85
C ASP A 99 5.61 7.75 4.83
N GLN A 100 4.33 7.42 4.94
CA GLN A 100 3.40 8.03 5.89
C GLN A 100 3.83 7.79 7.33
N ILE A 101 4.25 6.56 7.66
CA ILE A 101 4.74 6.23 9.00
C ILE A 101 6.00 7.02 9.33
N ALA A 102 6.92 7.16 8.36
CA ALA A 102 8.14 7.93 8.55
C ALA A 102 7.87 9.42 8.72
N ALA A 103 6.81 9.95 8.11
CA ALA A 103 6.46 11.37 8.13
C ALA A 103 5.60 11.76 9.33
N VAL A 104 4.85 10.82 9.91
CA VAL A 104 3.94 11.12 11.01
C VAL A 104 4.72 11.30 12.32
N ASP A 105 4.29 12.26 13.13
CA ASP A 105 4.84 12.46 14.46
C ASP A 105 4.48 11.25 15.34
N GLU A 106 5.48 10.69 16.01
CA GLU A 106 5.33 9.50 16.86
C GLU A 106 4.26 9.72 17.94
N ALA A 107 4.11 10.92 18.45
CA ALA A 107 3.08 11.26 19.42
C ALA A 107 1.66 11.03 18.87
N LYS A 108 1.46 11.14 17.57
CA LYS A 108 0.16 10.91 16.93
C LYS A 108 -0.17 9.43 16.78
N LEU A 109 0.81 8.54 16.91
CA LEU A 109 0.61 7.10 16.86
C LEU A 109 0.04 6.53 18.17
N THR A 110 -0.06 7.32 19.21
CA THR A 110 -0.56 6.90 20.50
C THR A 110 -1.87 7.63 20.81
N PRO A 111 -2.97 6.93 21.12
CA PRO A 111 -3.12 5.47 21.22
C PRO A 111 -3.13 4.75 19.87
N SER A 112 -3.51 5.42 18.79
CA SER A 112 -3.47 4.88 17.42
C SER A 112 -3.61 6.00 16.40
N HIS A 113 -3.26 5.71 15.15
CA HIS A 113 -3.42 6.62 14.02
C HIS A 113 -4.06 5.89 12.85
N LEU A 114 -5.02 6.53 12.21
CA LEU A 114 -5.65 6.01 11.00
C LEU A 114 -4.92 6.55 9.76
N PHE A 115 -4.33 5.64 9.01
CA PHE A 115 -3.71 5.97 7.73
C PHE A 115 -4.75 5.75 6.63
N ASP A 116 -5.15 6.82 5.96
CA ASP A 116 -6.12 6.77 4.87
C ASP A 116 -5.38 6.57 3.55
N LEU A 117 -5.25 5.31 3.14
CA LEU A 117 -4.52 4.96 1.93
C LEU A 117 -5.25 5.39 0.65
N ALA A 118 -6.57 5.40 0.69
CA ALA A 118 -7.37 5.79 -0.47
C ALA A 118 -7.23 7.29 -0.77
N LYS A 119 -7.09 8.10 0.26
CA LYS A 119 -6.99 9.56 0.14
C LYS A 119 -5.55 10.04 0.03
N ASP A 120 -4.67 9.52 0.90
CA ASP A 120 -3.29 10.01 1.04
C ASP A 120 -2.30 9.28 0.12
N CYS A 121 -2.71 8.15 -0.44
CA CYS A 121 -1.92 7.34 -1.37
C CYS A 121 -2.66 7.19 -2.69
N PRO A 122 -2.90 8.28 -3.43
CA PRO A 122 -3.63 8.18 -4.68
C PRO A 122 -2.88 7.30 -5.68
N ALA A 123 -3.65 6.55 -6.47
CA ALA A 123 -3.10 5.78 -7.58
C ALA A 123 -2.34 6.72 -8.54
N PRO A 124 -1.17 6.28 -9.05
CA PRO A 124 -0.40 7.08 -9.99
C PRO A 124 -1.13 7.33 -11.31
#